data_085c329c233bbd3a42e0b540ba4f3487
#
_entry.id   085c329c233bbd3a42e0b540ba4f3487
#
_cell.length_a   1.000
_cell.length_b   1.000
_cell.length_c   1.000
_cell.angle_alpha   90.00
_cell.angle_beta   90.00
_cell.angle_gamma   90.00
#
_symmetry.space_group_name_H-M   'P 1'
#
loop_
_entity.id
_entity.type
_entity.pdbx_description
1 polymer ?
#
loop_
_entity_poly.entity_id
_entity_poly.type
_entity_poly.pdbx_seq_one_letter_code
_entity_poly.pdbx_strand_id
1 'polypeptide(L)'
;MTDAISVGALPRNRRLLSIGLVLVLAGALLAHFVQTAGGIRVMDVRFMGSDGSPMSALLYVPPGATARTPAPGILAVHGYINSRETQSGFAIEFARRGYVVLALDQRGHGYSAPPAFAAGFGGPDGLAYLRSLAMVDKNNIGLEGHSMGGWTVLAAAAVFPDDYKSMVLEGSSTGAPFAVEGTPTFPRDVAVVFSQYDEFSKLMWGVRSASEIVGSPKL
;
A
#
# COMPACT_ATOMS: atom_id res chain seq x y z
N MET A 1 43.62 51.48 6.02
CA MET A 1 43.91 50.38 5.12
C MET A 1 43.04 49.22 5.60
N THR A 2 41.91 49.00 4.95
CA THR A 2 41.01 47.90 5.23
C THR A 2 41.34 46.80 4.23
N ASP A 3 42.01 45.75 4.71
CA ASP A 3 42.27 44.53 3.92
C ASP A 3 40.92 43.87 3.54
N ALA A 4 40.58 43.98 2.27
CA ALA A 4 39.46 43.21 1.73
C ALA A 4 39.81 41.73 1.79
N ILE A 5 39.06 40.98 2.63
CA ILE A 5 39.14 39.52 2.68
C ILE A 5 38.75 38.98 1.32
N SER A 6 39.72 38.56 0.50
CA SER A 6 39.48 37.88 -0.74
C SER A 6 38.84 36.51 -0.41
N VAL A 7 37.56 36.35 -0.71
CA VAL A 7 36.89 35.06 -0.65
C VAL A 7 37.54 34.17 -1.73
N GLY A 8 38.54 33.41 -1.33
CA GLY A 8 39.29 32.52 -2.23
C GLY A 8 38.32 31.50 -2.86
N ALA A 9 38.49 31.29 -4.17
CA ALA A 9 37.72 30.31 -4.93
C ALA A 9 37.82 28.92 -4.25
N LEU A 10 36.70 28.29 -3.96
CA LEU A 10 36.63 26.94 -3.40
C LEU A 10 37.47 25.96 -4.24
N PRO A 11 38.25 25.08 -3.62
CA PRO A 11 39.05 24.09 -4.35
C PRO A 11 38.12 23.24 -5.26
N ARG A 12 38.63 22.86 -6.45
CA ARG A 12 37.87 22.18 -7.53
C ARG A 12 36.98 21.01 -6.98
N ASN A 13 37.50 20.22 -6.06
CA ASN A 13 36.76 19.09 -5.48
C ASN A 13 35.54 19.54 -4.65
N ARG A 14 35.64 20.64 -3.91
CA ARG A 14 34.53 21.21 -3.16
C ARG A 14 33.45 21.80 -4.09
N ARG A 15 33.84 22.41 -5.20
CA ARG A 15 32.91 22.88 -6.22
C ARG A 15 32.15 21.72 -6.86
N LEU A 16 32.83 20.64 -7.23
CA LEU A 16 32.20 19.45 -7.82
C LEU A 16 31.26 18.77 -6.82
N LEU A 17 31.66 18.67 -5.55
CA LEU A 17 30.79 18.14 -4.50
C LEU A 17 29.54 19.01 -4.31
N SER A 18 29.69 20.34 -4.28
CA SER A 18 28.55 21.25 -4.13
C SER A 18 27.60 21.16 -5.33
N ILE A 19 28.12 21.09 -6.56
CA ILE A 19 27.30 20.89 -7.77
C ILE A 19 26.56 19.54 -7.69
N GLY A 20 27.26 18.46 -7.33
CA GLY A 20 26.66 17.15 -7.18
C GLY A 20 25.51 17.14 -6.15
N LEU A 21 25.75 17.77 -4.99
CA LEU A 21 24.72 17.88 -3.94
C LEU A 21 23.50 18.69 -4.43
N VAL A 22 23.73 19.81 -5.12
CA VAL A 22 22.64 20.63 -5.67
C VAL A 22 21.84 19.84 -6.72
N LEU A 23 22.51 19.07 -7.60
CA LEU A 23 21.83 18.25 -8.60
C LEU A 23 21.00 17.14 -7.96
N VAL A 24 21.52 16.48 -6.92
CA VAL A 24 20.77 15.45 -6.17
C VAL A 24 19.53 16.06 -5.49
N LEU A 25 19.69 17.19 -4.80
CA LEU A 25 18.57 17.85 -4.13
C LEU A 25 17.53 18.38 -5.13
N ALA A 26 17.96 18.99 -6.20
CA ALA A 26 17.06 19.47 -7.25
C ALA A 26 16.34 18.30 -7.94
N GLY A 27 17.06 17.21 -8.24
CA GLY A 27 16.47 16.00 -8.81
C GLY A 27 15.46 15.34 -7.87
N ALA A 28 15.76 15.23 -6.59
CA ALA A 28 14.84 14.68 -5.59
C ALA A 28 13.57 15.56 -5.46
N LEU A 29 13.73 16.87 -5.43
CA LEU A 29 12.61 17.80 -5.38
C LEU A 29 11.74 17.72 -6.64
N LEU A 30 12.36 17.68 -7.83
CA LEU A 30 11.64 17.51 -9.08
C LEU A 30 10.91 16.16 -9.13
N ALA A 31 11.56 15.08 -8.74
CA ALA A 31 10.95 13.76 -8.65
C ALA A 31 9.72 13.77 -7.73
N HIS A 32 9.82 14.41 -6.55
CA HIS A 32 8.69 14.57 -5.64
C HIS A 32 7.51 15.29 -6.32
N PHE A 33 7.77 16.43 -6.97
CA PHE A 33 6.70 17.15 -7.69
C PHE A 33 6.09 16.34 -8.83
N VAL A 34 6.89 15.62 -9.59
CA VAL A 34 6.40 14.77 -10.69
C VAL A 34 5.55 13.61 -10.13
N GLN A 35 6.00 12.98 -9.08
CA GLN A 35 5.25 11.86 -8.44
C GLN A 35 3.94 12.33 -7.82
N THR A 36 3.93 13.47 -7.15
CA THR A 36 2.73 14.04 -6.51
C THR A 36 1.98 15.02 -7.40
N ALA A 37 2.34 15.12 -8.69
CA ALA A 37 1.69 16.00 -9.65
C ALA A 37 0.18 15.78 -9.65
N GLY A 38 -0.58 16.88 -9.58
CA GLY A 38 -2.04 16.83 -9.45
C GLY A 38 -2.55 17.01 -8.03
N GLY A 39 -1.68 17.31 -7.06
CA GLY A 39 -2.08 17.68 -5.69
C GLY A 39 -2.41 16.51 -4.78
N ILE A 40 -1.87 15.31 -5.06
CA ILE A 40 -1.97 14.18 -4.14
C ILE A 40 -1.27 14.53 -2.83
N ARG A 41 -1.97 14.38 -1.71
CA ARG A 41 -1.40 14.53 -0.38
C ARG A 41 -1.02 13.16 0.16
N VAL A 42 0.24 13.02 0.60
CA VAL A 42 0.73 11.81 1.27
C VAL A 42 0.93 12.12 2.74
N MET A 43 0.29 11.35 3.61
CA MET A 43 0.31 11.56 5.05
C MET A 43 0.79 10.31 5.77
N ASP A 44 1.72 10.45 6.71
CA ASP A 44 2.06 9.40 7.67
C ASP A 44 0.95 9.34 8.72
N VAL A 45 0.25 8.21 8.78
CA VAL A 45 -0.86 8.03 9.72
C VAL A 45 -0.56 6.93 10.72
N ARG A 46 -0.97 7.17 11.96
CA ARG A 46 -0.90 6.22 13.06
C ARG A 46 -2.30 6.03 13.62
N PHE A 47 -2.66 4.79 13.90
CA PHE A 47 -3.96 4.45 14.45
C PHE A 47 -3.83 3.24 15.38
N MET A 48 -4.87 2.96 16.14
CA MET A 48 -4.91 1.80 17.02
C MET A 48 -5.71 0.69 16.34
N GLY A 49 -5.15 -0.51 16.34
CA GLY A 49 -5.88 -1.72 15.97
C GLY A 49 -6.96 -2.05 17.00
N SER A 50 -7.81 -3.00 16.66
CA SER A 50 -8.93 -3.45 17.50
C SER A 50 -8.52 -4.00 18.86
N ASP A 51 -7.29 -4.52 18.93
CA ASP A 51 -6.69 -5.02 20.19
C ASP A 51 -5.86 -3.95 20.95
N GLY A 52 -5.92 -2.69 20.53
CA GLY A 52 -5.14 -1.60 21.09
C GLY A 52 -3.68 -1.55 20.62
N SER A 53 -3.29 -2.34 19.64
CA SER A 53 -1.94 -2.33 19.09
C SER A 53 -1.72 -1.14 18.14
N PRO A 54 -0.55 -0.47 18.20
CA PRO A 54 -0.26 0.63 17.28
C PRO A 54 -0.06 0.11 15.85
N MET A 55 -0.71 0.76 14.91
CA MET A 55 -0.64 0.52 13.47
C MET A 55 -0.17 1.76 12.73
N SER A 56 0.44 1.56 11.59
CA SER A 56 1.07 2.57 10.76
C SER A 56 0.72 2.40 9.30
N ALA A 57 0.54 3.50 8.59
CA ALA A 57 0.32 3.49 7.15
C ALA A 57 0.74 4.82 6.49
N LEU A 58 0.91 4.80 5.18
CA LEU A 58 0.87 6.01 4.35
C LEU A 58 -0.52 6.15 3.74
N LEU A 59 -1.12 7.32 3.94
CA LEU A 59 -2.43 7.64 3.36
C LEU A 59 -2.23 8.61 2.19
N TYR A 60 -2.61 8.17 1.00
CA TYR A 60 -2.58 8.94 -0.24
C TYR A 60 -3.98 9.45 -0.53
N VAL A 61 -4.14 10.77 -0.56
CA VAL A 61 -5.42 11.44 -0.75
C VAL A 61 -5.41 12.21 -2.06
N PRO A 62 -6.25 11.84 -3.03
CA PRO A 62 -6.36 12.57 -4.29
C PRO A 62 -6.99 13.95 -4.07
N PRO A 63 -6.73 14.92 -4.97
CA PRO A 63 -7.42 16.20 -4.94
C PRO A 63 -8.92 15.99 -5.09
N GLY A 64 -9.70 16.69 -4.29
CA GLY A 64 -11.17 16.62 -4.32
C GLY A 64 -11.79 15.56 -3.40
N ALA A 65 -11.04 14.59 -2.87
CA ALA A 65 -11.55 13.67 -1.85
C ALA A 65 -11.74 14.40 -0.50
N THR A 66 -12.99 14.55 -0.10
CA THR A 66 -13.40 15.23 1.14
C THR A 66 -14.57 14.51 1.78
N ALA A 67 -14.94 14.90 3.00
CA ALA A 67 -16.15 14.37 3.64
C ALA A 67 -17.45 14.68 2.87
N ARG A 68 -17.46 15.72 2.02
CA ARG A 68 -18.62 16.07 1.18
C ARG A 68 -18.62 15.35 -0.16
N THR A 69 -17.45 14.99 -0.64
CA THR A 69 -17.22 14.25 -1.90
C THR A 69 -16.30 13.06 -1.60
N PRO A 70 -16.82 12.00 -0.94
CA PRO A 70 -16.02 10.82 -0.66
C PRO A 70 -15.55 10.15 -1.95
N ALA A 71 -14.32 9.66 -1.96
CA ALA A 71 -13.73 8.93 -3.07
C ALA A 71 -13.65 7.43 -2.74
N PRO A 72 -13.62 6.55 -3.75
CA PRO A 72 -13.38 5.12 -3.51
C PRO A 72 -12.06 4.90 -2.81
N GLY A 73 -11.99 3.85 -1.98
CA GLY A 73 -10.80 3.52 -1.19
C GLY A 73 -10.04 2.31 -1.72
N ILE A 74 -8.74 2.23 -1.45
CA ILE A 74 -7.92 1.03 -1.66
C ILE A 74 -7.07 0.79 -0.42
N LEU A 75 -7.13 -0.43 0.12
CA LEU A 75 -6.15 -0.94 1.07
C LEU A 75 -5.05 -1.65 0.28
N ALA A 76 -3.82 -1.11 0.31
CA ALA A 76 -2.66 -1.66 -0.38
C ALA A 76 -1.65 -2.21 0.64
N VAL A 77 -1.21 -3.47 0.44
CA VAL A 77 -0.40 -4.17 1.44
C VAL A 77 0.82 -4.84 0.81
N HIS A 78 1.98 -4.53 1.37
CA HIS A 78 3.29 -4.98 0.90
C HIS A 78 3.58 -6.46 1.19
N GLY A 79 4.64 -7.01 0.56
CA GLY A 79 5.14 -8.35 0.81
C GLY A 79 6.01 -8.47 2.06
N TYR A 80 6.48 -9.71 2.34
CA TYR A 80 7.42 -9.98 3.43
C TYR A 80 8.71 -9.17 3.28
N ILE A 81 9.35 -8.81 4.39
CA ILE A 81 10.56 -7.97 4.50
C ILE A 81 10.46 -6.56 3.89
N ASN A 82 9.28 -6.14 3.49
CA ASN A 82 9.02 -4.82 2.94
C ASN A 82 8.32 -3.91 3.96
N SER A 83 7.93 -2.74 3.52
CA SER A 83 7.17 -1.76 4.30
C SER A 83 6.20 -1.01 3.38
N ARG A 84 5.35 -0.18 3.96
CA ARG A 84 4.34 0.63 3.27
C ARG A 84 4.90 1.46 2.09
N GLU A 85 6.18 1.82 2.14
CA GLU A 85 6.84 2.62 1.10
C GLU A 85 6.97 1.84 -0.22
N THR A 86 7.04 0.51 -0.18
CA THR A 86 7.14 -0.30 -1.40
C THR A 86 5.85 -0.29 -2.23
N GLN A 87 4.72 0.08 -1.62
CA GLN A 87 3.44 0.27 -2.31
C GLN A 87 3.29 1.65 -2.96
N SER A 88 4.26 2.55 -2.80
CA SER A 88 4.12 3.94 -3.25
C SER A 88 3.87 4.08 -4.75
N GLY A 89 4.43 3.20 -5.58
CA GLY A 89 4.19 3.18 -7.03
C GLY A 89 2.72 2.97 -7.37
N PHE A 90 2.11 1.93 -6.84
CA PHE A 90 0.68 1.63 -7.00
C PHE A 90 -0.18 2.71 -6.34
N ALA A 91 0.14 3.09 -5.10
CA ALA A 91 -0.64 4.05 -4.34
C ALA A 91 -0.75 5.42 -5.03
N ILE A 92 0.33 5.92 -5.61
CA ILE A 92 0.34 7.16 -6.38
C ILE A 92 -0.52 7.02 -7.65
N GLU A 93 -0.39 5.91 -8.38
CA GLU A 93 -1.17 5.69 -9.59
C GLU A 93 -2.67 5.51 -9.31
N PHE A 94 -3.05 4.85 -8.23
CA PHE A 94 -4.43 4.78 -7.78
C PHE A 94 -4.94 6.17 -7.35
N ALA A 95 -4.14 6.93 -6.59
CA ALA A 95 -4.54 8.27 -6.17
C ALA A 95 -4.70 9.24 -7.36
N ARG A 96 -3.87 9.13 -8.40
CA ARG A 96 -4.04 9.86 -9.66
C ARG A 96 -5.36 9.56 -10.36
N ARG A 97 -5.90 8.37 -10.15
CA ARG A 97 -7.21 7.93 -10.68
C ARG A 97 -8.38 8.22 -9.74
N GLY A 98 -8.12 8.95 -8.66
CA GLY A 98 -9.14 9.44 -7.75
C GLY A 98 -9.45 8.52 -6.56
N TYR A 99 -8.62 7.54 -6.26
CA TYR A 99 -8.77 6.67 -5.09
C TYR A 99 -8.06 7.24 -3.86
N VAL A 100 -8.66 7.11 -2.70
CA VAL A 100 -7.96 7.27 -1.42
C VAL A 100 -7.26 5.94 -1.12
N VAL A 101 -5.93 5.95 -0.96
CA VAL A 101 -5.16 4.71 -0.77
C VAL A 101 -4.51 4.69 0.60
N LEU A 102 -4.71 3.60 1.33
CA LEU A 102 -4.01 3.30 2.58
C LEU A 102 -2.95 2.22 2.31
N ALA A 103 -1.69 2.62 2.23
CA ALA A 103 -0.56 1.70 2.15
C ALA A 103 -0.16 1.31 3.59
N LEU A 104 -0.50 0.08 3.99
CA LEU A 104 -0.38 -0.39 5.35
C LEU A 104 1.02 -0.94 5.64
N ASP A 105 1.61 -0.59 6.80
CA ASP A 105 2.64 -1.41 7.43
C ASP A 105 1.97 -2.60 8.11
N GLN A 106 2.24 -3.81 7.65
CA GLN A 106 1.75 -5.02 8.31
C GLN A 106 2.32 -5.13 9.73
N ARG A 107 1.61 -5.81 10.62
CA ARG A 107 2.18 -6.12 11.95
C ARG A 107 3.49 -6.88 11.81
N GLY A 108 4.50 -6.44 12.54
CA GLY A 108 5.88 -6.94 12.43
C GLY A 108 6.74 -6.21 11.40
N HIS A 109 6.21 -5.19 10.74
CA HIS A 109 6.92 -4.41 9.73
C HIS A 109 6.75 -2.91 9.98
N GLY A 110 7.70 -2.15 9.45
CA GLY A 110 7.71 -0.69 9.54
C GLY A 110 7.53 -0.20 10.98
N TYR A 111 6.52 0.61 11.21
CA TYR A 111 6.20 1.17 12.53
C TYR A 111 4.95 0.55 13.17
N SER A 112 4.42 -0.52 12.62
CA SER A 112 3.31 -1.25 13.23
C SER A 112 3.78 -2.16 14.38
N ALA A 113 2.85 -2.56 15.24
CA ALA A 113 3.09 -3.45 16.36
C ALA A 113 3.76 -4.78 15.96
N PRO A 114 4.32 -5.53 16.90
CA PRO A 114 4.93 -6.83 16.65
C PRO A 114 4.03 -7.80 15.87
N PRO A 115 4.61 -8.82 15.21
CA PRO A 115 3.85 -9.77 14.40
C PRO A 115 2.68 -10.41 15.16
N ALA A 116 1.53 -10.51 14.51
CA ALA A 116 0.38 -11.22 15.03
C ALA A 116 -0.37 -11.91 13.89
N PHE A 117 -0.10 -13.18 13.69
CA PHE A 117 -0.73 -14.01 12.66
C PHE A 117 -2.26 -14.10 12.87
N ALA A 118 -2.69 -14.33 14.13
CA ALA A 118 -4.10 -14.40 14.47
C ALA A 118 -4.89 -13.11 14.21
N ALA A 119 -4.20 -11.95 14.18
CA ALA A 119 -4.78 -10.66 13.80
C ALA A 119 -4.72 -10.40 12.30
N GLY A 120 -4.45 -11.40 11.45
CA GLY A 120 -4.34 -11.25 10.00
C GLY A 120 -3.32 -10.20 9.60
N PHE A 121 -2.19 -10.14 10.30
CA PHE A 121 -1.11 -9.15 10.13
C PHE A 121 -1.59 -7.68 10.17
N GLY A 122 -2.77 -7.41 10.75
CA GLY A 122 -3.37 -6.08 10.83
C GLY A 122 -4.20 -5.66 9.60
N GLY A 123 -4.46 -6.56 8.68
CA GLY A 123 -5.31 -6.30 7.52
C GLY A 123 -6.73 -5.86 7.89
N PRO A 124 -7.42 -6.57 8.79
CA PRO A 124 -8.74 -6.15 9.29
C PRO A 124 -8.72 -4.74 9.90
N ASP A 125 -7.69 -4.42 10.70
CA ASP A 125 -7.55 -3.10 11.32
C ASP A 125 -7.31 -2.02 10.27
N GLY A 126 -6.49 -2.29 9.23
CA GLY A 126 -6.26 -1.39 8.10
C GLY A 126 -7.53 -1.10 7.32
N LEU A 127 -8.35 -2.12 7.03
CA LEU A 127 -9.63 -1.96 6.34
C LEU A 127 -10.62 -1.16 7.19
N ALA A 128 -10.73 -1.49 8.47
CA ALA A 128 -11.60 -0.76 9.40
C ALA A 128 -11.20 0.72 9.50
N TYR A 129 -9.89 1.00 9.59
CA TYR A 129 -9.39 2.38 9.61
C TYR A 129 -9.69 3.13 8.31
N LEU A 130 -9.42 2.54 7.14
CA LEU A 130 -9.72 3.14 5.83
C LEU A 130 -11.21 3.49 5.74
N ARG A 131 -12.09 2.59 6.16
CA ARG A 131 -13.55 2.80 6.19
C ARG A 131 -14.00 3.88 7.17
N SER A 132 -13.23 4.14 8.22
CA SER A 132 -13.55 5.17 9.21
C SER A 132 -13.34 6.59 8.68
N LEU A 133 -12.55 6.75 7.61
CA LEU A 133 -12.21 8.05 7.04
C LEU A 133 -13.42 8.67 6.35
N ALA A 134 -13.82 9.87 6.75
CA ALA A 134 -14.97 10.57 6.18
C ALA A 134 -14.85 10.85 4.67
N MET A 135 -13.62 10.90 4.15
CA MET A 135 -13.34 11.12 2.72
C MET A 135 -13.35 9.84 1.89
N VAL A 136 -13.64 8.69 2.48
CA VAL A 136 -13.70 7.39 1.79
C VAL A 136 -15.15 6.99 1.59
N ASP A 137 -15.50 6.62 0.34
CA ASP A 137 -16.76 5.96 0.04
C ASP A 137 -16.68 4.50 0.50
N LYS A 138 -17.35 4.22 1.61
CA LYS A 138 -17.36 2.89 2.27
C LYS A 138 -17.93 1.78 1.40
N ASN A 139 -18.72 2.12 0.39
CA ASN A 139 -19.34 1.15 -0.51
C ASN A 139 -18.47 0.80 -1.71
N ASN A 140 -17.35 1.51 -1.89
CA ASN A 140 -16.46 1.33 -3.03
C ASN A 140 -15.00 1.21 -2.55
N ILE A 141 -14.66 0.06 -1.95
CA ILE A 141 -13.32 -0.24 -1.47
C ILE A 141 -12.75 -1.42 -2.24
N GLY A 142 -11.52 -1.26 -2.72
CA GLY A 142 -10.68 -2.31 -3.29
C GLY A 142 -9.61 -2.77 -2.29
N LEU A 143 -9.16 -4.00 -2.47
CA LEU A 143 -8.04 -4.58 -1.73
C LEU A 143 -6.93 -4.95 -2.71
N GLU A 144 -5.69 -4.65 -2.38
CA GLU A 144 -4.50 -5.04 -3.14
C GLU A 144 -3.46 -5.60 -2.19
N GLY A 145 -2.86 -6.73 -2.54
CA GLY A 145 -1.86 -7.36 -1.70
C GLY A 145 -0.80 -8.11 -2.49
N HIS A 146 0.47 -7.72 -2.27
CA HIS A 146 1.62 -8.37 -2.86
C HIS A 146 2.17 -9.46 -1.92
N SER A 147 2.36 -10.69 -2.42
CA SER A 147 2.98 -11.81 -1.69
C SER A 147 2.28 -12.03 -0.31
N MET A 148 2.97 -11.90 0.82
CA MET A 148 2.38 -11.97 2.16
C MET A 148 1.25 -10.94 2.36
N GLY A 149 1.31 -9.79 1.69
CA GLY A 149 0.23 -8.80 1.70
C GLY A 149 -1.08 -9.34 1.15
N GLY A 150 -1.02 -10.31 0.24
CA GLY A 150 -2.20 -11.03 -0.23
C GLY A 150 -2.92 -11.78 0.90
N TRP A 151 -2.18 -12.41 1.81
CA TRP A 151 -2.79 -13.03 3.01
C TRP A 151 -3.41 -12.00 3.94
N THR A 152 -2.77 -10.85 4.07
CA THR A 152 -3.26 -9.77 4.91
C THR A 152 -4.59 -9.21 4.41
N VAL A 153 -4.72 -8.99 3.09
CA VAL A 153 -6.00 -8.54 2.52
C VAL A 153 -7.05 -9.63 2.50
N LEU A 154 -6.67 -10.91 2.34
CA LEU A 154 -7.59 -12.04 2.49
C LEU A 154 -8.14 -12.13 3.92
N ALA A 155 -7.28 -11.91 4.94
CA ALA A 155 -7.74 -11.86 6.32
C ALA A 155 -8.71 -10.69 6.56
N ALA A 156 -8.44 -9.51 5.98
CA ALA A 156 -9.37 -8.38 6.02
C ALA A 156 -10.72 -8.73 5.39
N ALA A 157 -10.70 -9.35 4.22
CA ALA A 157 -11.90 -9.78 3.52
C ALA A 157 -12.67 -10.89 4.27
N ALA A 158 -11.97 -11.80 4.97
CA ALA A 158 -12.60 -12.83 5.78
C ALA A 158 -13.36 -12.26 6.98
N VAL A 159 -12.80 -11.22 7.62
CA VAL A 159 -13.46 -10.55 8.75
C VAL A 159 -14.59 -9.64 8.28
N PHE A 160 -14.44 -9.01 7.12
CA PHE A 160 -15.37 -8.03 6.55
C PHE A 160 -15.77 -8.39 5.11
N PRO A 161 -16.50 -9.50 4.89
CA PRO A 161 -16.73 -10.03 3.55
C PRO A 161 -17.59 -9.13 2.65
N ASP A 162 -18.38 -8.24 3.22
CA ASP A 162 -19.24 -7.31 2.50
C ASP A 162 -18.64 -5.91 2.33
N ASP A 163 -17.47 -5.67 2.89
CA ASP A 163 -16.88 -4.34 3.02
C ASP A 163 -15.88 -4.00 1.90
N TYR A 164 -15.74 -4.86 0.91
CA TYR A 164 -14.93 -4.62 -0.29
C TYR A 164 -15.69 -5.01 -1.56
N LYS A 165 -15.26 -4.47 -2.71
CA LYS A 165 -15.86 -4.74 -4.03
C LYS A 165 -15.02 -5.66 -4.89
N SER A 166 -13.71 -5.50 -4.84
CA SER A 166 -12.76 -6.29 -5.64
C SER A 166 -11.44 -6.42 -4.91
N MET A 167 -10.67 -7.44 -5.29
CA MET A 167 -9.38 -7.74 -4.71
C MET A 167 -8.36 -8.07 -5.81
N VAL A 168 -7.14 -7.64 -5.65
CA VAL A 168 -6.01 -8.05 -6.49
C VAL A 168 -4.95 -8.70 -5.61
N LEU A 169 -4.53 -9.89 -6.00
CA LEU A 169 -3.47 -10.65 -5.35
C LEU A 169 -2.29 -10.76 -6.31
N GLU A 170 -1.17 -10.17 -5.96
CA GLU A 170 0.04 -10.16 -6.77
C GLU A 170 1.10 -11.11 -6.18
N GLY A 171 1.48 -12.15 -6.93
CA GLY A 171 2.44 -13.16 -6.45
C GLY A 171 2.02 -13.81 -5.13
N SER A 172 0.71 -13.99 -4.93
CA SER A 172 0.12 -14.55 -3.72
C SER A 172 -0.94 -15.59 -4.06
N SER A 173 -1.44 -16.30 -3.05
CA SER A 173 -2.48 -17.32 -3.20
C SER A 173 -3.77 -16.93 -2.51
N THR A 174 -4.86 -17.57 -2.94
CA THR A 174 -6.18 -17.49 -2.29
C THR A 174 -6.39 -18.55 -1.22
N GLY A 175 -5.35 -19.32 -0.86
CA GLY A 175 -5.48 -20.53 -0.04
C GLY A 175 -6.11 -20.32 1.33
N ALA A 176 -6.78 -21.38 1.82
CA ALA A 176 -7.04 -21.52 3.23
C ALA A 176 -5.77 -21.16 4.04
N PRO A 177 -5.83 -20.44 5.13
CA PRO A 177 -6.81 -20.55 6.18
C PRO A 177 -7.86 -19.42 6.21
N PHE A 178 -7.96 -18.61 5.19
CA PHE A 178 -8.79 -17.41 5.21
C PHE A 178 -10.17 -17.60 4.56
N ALA A 179 -10.55 -18.83 4.26
CA ALA A 179 -11.90 -19.13 3.79
C ALA A 179 -12.93 -18.80 4.88
N VAL A 180 -13.97 -18.07 4.51
CA VAL A 180 -15.12 -17.84 5.38
C VAL A 180 -16.04 -19.05 5.28
N GLU A 181 -16.17 -19.79 6.37
CA GLU A 181 -17.01 -20.98 6.41
C GLU A 181 -18.48 -20.62 6.10
N GLY A 182 -19.12 -21.42 5.26
CA GLY A 182 -20.50 -21.20 4.85
C GLY A 182 -20.70 -20.14 3.77
N THR A 183 -19.62 -19.56 3.25
CA THR A 183 -19.69 -18.57 2.16
C THR A 183 -19.13 -19.17 0.86
N PRO A 184 -19.98 -19.77 -0.01
CA PRO A 184 -19.49 -20.49 -1.19
C PRO A 184 -18.84 -19.60 -2.25
N THR A 185 -18.94 -18.28 -2.11
CA THR A 185 -18.41 -17.29 -3.04
C THR A 185 -17.22 -16.49 -2.50
N PHE A 186 -16.65 -16.93 -1.38
CA PHE A 186 -15.47 -16.25 -0.80
C PHE A 186 -14.16 -16.96 -1.22
N PRO A 187 -13.07 -16.22 -1.54
CA PRO A 187 -13.07 -14.80 -1.85
C PRO A 187 -13.80 -14.51 -3.16
N ARG A 188 -14.41 -13.33 -3.29
CA ARG A 188 -15.17 -12.93 -4.48
C ARG A 188 -14.48 -11.76 -5.21
N ASP A 189 -14.76 -11.64 -6.50
CA ASP A 189 -14.25 -10.54 -7.33
C ASP A 189 -12.73 -10.37 -7.22
N VAL A 190 -12.00 -11.48 -7.39
CA VAL A 190 -10.56 -11.56 -7.19
C VAL A 190 -9.84 -11.70 -8.52
N ALA A 191 -8.86 -10.85 -8.75
CA ALA A 191 -7.84 -11.01 -9.78
C ALA A 191 -6.55 -11.52 -9.12
N VAL A 192 -5.95 -12.56 -9.69
CA VAL A 192 -4.64 -13.07 -9.25
C VAL A 192 -3.63 -12.83 -10.36
N VAL A 193 -2.56 -12.14 -10.02
CA VAL A 193 -1.48 -11.79 -10.92
C VAL A 193 -0.18 -12.40 -10.42
N PHE A 194 0.49 -13.17 -11.24
CA PHE A 194 1.82 -13.72 -10.93
C PHE A 194 2.66 -13.89 -12.20
N SER A 195 3.97 -13.91 -12.04
CA SER A 195 4.87 -14.16 -13.15
C SER A 195 4.72 -15.59 -13.68
N GLN A 196 4.83 -15.77 -14.98
CA GLN A 196 4.86 -17.09 -15.62
C GLN A 196 5.94 -18.01 -15.01
N TYR A 197 7.03 -17.43 -14.55
CA TYR A 197 8.17 -18.13 -13.95
C TYR A 197 8.23 -17.98 -12.43
N ASP A 198 7.12 -17.63 -11.78
CA ASP A 198 7.04 -17.56 -10.33
C ASP A 198 6.98 -18.96 -9.73
N GLU A 199 8.14 -19.54 -9.50
CA GLU A 199 8.28 -20.85 -8.88
C GLU A 199 7.82 -20.86 -7.43
N PHE A 200 7.97 -19.73 -6.72
CA PHE A 200 7.58 -19.61 -5.33
C PHE A 200 6.06 -19.69 -5.17
N SER A 201 5.31 -18.94 -5.96
CA SER A 201 3.84 -18.99 -5.96
C SER A 201 3.30 -20.35 -6.30
N LYS A 202 3.93 -21.07 -7.26
CA LYS A 202 3.52 -22.42 -7.66
C LYS A 202 3.80 -23.46 -6.58
N LEU A 203 5.00 -23.45 -6.00
CA LEU A 203 5.45 -24.43 -5.02
C LEU A 203 4.84 -24.22 -3.64
N MET A 204 4.83 -22.97 -3.16
CA MET A 204 4.45 -22.66 -1.79
C MET A 204 2.94 -22.48 -1.62
N TRP A 205 2.25 -22.03 -2.65
CA TRP A 205 0.84 -21.67 -2.55
C TRP A 205 -0.11 -22.62 -3.28
N GLY A 206 0.41 -23.57 -4.06
CA GLY A 206 -0.42 -24.49 -4.81
C GLY A 206 -1.35 -23.83 -5.83
N VAL A 207 -1.02 -22.59 -6.27
CA VAL A 207 -1.82 -21.89 -7.29
C VAL A 207 -1.67 -22.63 -8.61
N ARG A 208 -2.72 -23.35 -9.01
CA ARG A 208 -2.72 -24.11 -10.27
C ARG A 208 -3.31 -23.30 -11.42
N SER A 209 -4.36 -22.54 -11.14
CA SER A 209 -5.00 -21.67 -12.13
C SER A 209 -5.91 -20.63 -11.46
N ALA A 210 -6.21 -19.53 -12.15
CA ALA A 210 -7.18 -18.55 -11.69
C ALA A 210 -8.62 -19.12 -11.61
N SER A 211 -8.90 -20.19 -12.36
CA SER A 211 -10.20 -20.88 -12.35
C SER A 211 -10.51 -21.64 -11.06
N GLU A 212 -9.50 -21.88 -10.21
CA GLU A 212 -9.66 -22.51 -8.90
C GLU A 212 -10.06 -21.50 -7.81
N ILE A 213 -10.10 -20.20 -8.13
CA ILE A 213 -10.49 -19.15 -7.22
C ILE A 213 -12.01 -19.10 -7.16
N VAL A 214 -12.57 -19.39 -5.99
CA VAL A 214 -14.02 -19.34 -5.76
C VAL A 214 -14.51 -17.90 -5.91
N GLY A 215 -15.57 -17.70 -6.70
CA GLY A 215 -16.18 -16.39 -6.93
C GLY A 215 -15.46 -15.48 -7.92
N SER A 216 -14.34 -15.92 -8.47
CA SER A 216 -13.67 -15.18 -9.54
C SER A 216 -14.34 -15.42 -10.89
N PRO A 217 -14.56 -14.41 -11.74
CA PRO A 217 -14.95 -14.65 -13.12
C PRO A 217 -13.89 -15.49 -13.81
N LYS A 218 -14.30 -16.46 -14.63
CA LYS A 218 -13.36 -17.23 -15.46
C LYS A 218 -12.70 -16.23 -16.42
N LEU A 219 -11.40 -16.03 -16.27
CA LEU A 219 -10.57 -15.30 -17.23
C LEU A 219 -10.39 -16.12 -18.50
#